data_5af0ce793b960d07ebceb60f9a2e079f
#
_entry.id   5af0ce793b960d07ebceb60f9a2e079f
#
_cell.length_a   1.000
_cell.length_b   1.000
_cell.length_c   1.000
_cell.angle_alpha   90.00
_cell.angle_beta   90.00
_cell.angle_gamma   90.00
#
_symmetry.space_group_name_H-M   'P 1'
#
loop_
_entity.id
_entity.type
_entity.pdbx_description
1 polymer ?
#
loop_
_entity_poly.entity_id
_entity_poly.type
_entity_poly.pdbx_seq_one_letter_code
_entity_poly.pdbx_strand_id
1 'polypeptide(L)'
;MKTTYCNPLDLSYRYSHMNEGKRLAHREGADPTLVFFKGTYYAFVSMSAGFWYSKDLLNWQFHEAKNLLIYDYAPDVRQIGEYLYFCASRRNVNCPILRTRDPLNEEFEEVSAPFAFWDPDLFQDDDGRVYLYWGCTNTQPIWGIEMDPETMEPIGEKVPLIYGREEELGYERPGDNGVVDRESSVVYQHLKRMFNPDTGKIEFPAGMETIGGYSAEAMTAMFLSAGKPYIEGAFMTKHDGKYYLQYACPGTQYNTYADGVYVSDTPLGPFVLQKSNPYSSKPGGFITGAGHGSTIQDNFGNYWHASTMRISVNHDFERRIGLFPAGFDDDGVMFCNQNFADYPHEVPKGRFDAAAQQPKWMLLSYNKKVTASSGEHPELAVNENIRNWWSADTAEPGEWLCVDLGKAEDVRAIQVNIADEALSPEFPPEEYGSDRGDRRIELEPQLSHYTIETSHDGEKWIILEEVARECSNGYYEYTNGISARFIRVVGGKLPYGQVMRISGLRIFGNGSGEKCAAAQAKAERINDLEALVSWKHIKNAQGCNVRYGIAPDKLYMSWMVYGAEEVKLTTLIKGQEYYVCVDSFNENGITPGQIIKVV
;
A
#
# COMPACT_ATOMS: atom_id res chain seq x y z
N MET A 1 -1.95 26.11 -6.66
CA MET A 1 -1.47 25.43 -5.42
C MET A 1 -2.26 24.14 -5.32
N LYS A 2 -1.58 23.02 -5.19
CA LYS A 2 -2.19 21.67 -5.12
C LYS A 2 -3.11 21.56 -3.90
N THR A 3 -4.28 20.99 -4.07
CA THR A 3 -5.28 20.80 -3.00
C THR A 3 -5.67 19.35 -2.83
N THR A 4 -5.28 18.50 -3.79
CA THR A 4 -5.59 17.08 -3.82
C THR A 4 -4.32 16.23 -3.91
N TYR A 5 -4.43 15.00 -3.44
CA TYR A 5 -3.50 13.91 -3.73
C TYR A 5 -4.23 12.81 -4.53
N CYS A 6 -3.46 11.91 -5.13
CA CYS A 6 -3.99 10.74 -5.83
C CYS A 6 -3.06 9.54 -5.53
N ASN A 7 -3.64 8.41 -5.16
CA ASN A 7 -2.84 7.20 -4.91
C ASN A 7 -2.57 6.43 -6.22
N PRO A 8 -1.37 5.82 -6.33
CA PRO A 8 -0.26 5.89 -5.37
C PRO A 8 0.33 7.30 -5.29
N LEU A 9 0.86 7.67 -4.12
CA LEU A 9 1.41 9.01 -3.88
C LEU A 9 2.55 9.33 -4.85
N ASP A 10 2.61 10.59 -5.29
CA ASP A 10 3.69 11.13 -6.13
C ASP A 10 4.93 11.41 -5.27
N LEU A 11 5.68 10.35 -4.94
CA LEU A 11 6.94 10.40 -4.21
C LEU A 11 8.11 10.06 -5.17
N SER A 12 9.30 10.52 -4.82
CA SER A 12 10.55 10.16 -5.50
C SER A 12 11.05 8.79 -5.02
N TYR A 13 10.31 7.72 -5.37
CA TYR A 13 10.66 6.35 -4.97
C TYR A 13 12.04 5.97 -5.49
N ARG A 14 12.88 5.44 -4.59
CA ARG A 14 14.22 4.97 -4.90
C ARG A 14 14.20 3.61 -5.59
N TYR A 15 15.21 3.35 -6.42
CA TYR A 15 15.43 2.02 -6.98
C TYR A 15 16.10 1.12 -5.95
N SER A 16 15.48 -0.01 -5.70
CA SER A 16 16.03 -1.14 -4.98
C SER A 16 16.62 -2.13 -5.98
N HIS A 17 17.89 -2.43 -5.83
CA HIS A 17 18.61 -3.42 -6.64
C HIS A 17 18.72 -4.71 -5.86
N MET A 18 18.28 -5.81 -6.46
CA MET A 18 18.28 -7.13 -5.84
C MET A 18 19.16 -8.11 -6.61
N ASN A 19 19.78 -9.04 -5.89
CA ASN A 19 20.58 -10.11 -6.45
C ASN A 19 20.17 -11.46 -5.86
N GLU A 20 18.99 -11.93 -6.22
CA GLU A 20 18.47 -13.25 -5.83
C GLU A 20 18.57 -14.23 -7.02
N GLY A 21 19.83 -14.52 -7.42
CA GLY A 21 20.11 -15.36 -8.60
C GLY A 21 19.95 -14.64 -9.94
N LYS A 22 19.20 -13.55 -10.01
CA LYS A 22 19.08 -12.64 -11.14
C LYS A 22 19.15 -11.21 -10.62
N ARG A 23 19.97 -10.38 -11.26
CA ARG A 23 19.98 -8.93 -10.95
C ARG A 23 18.69 -8.30 -11.45
N LEU A 24 18.07 -7.49 -10.58
CA LEU A 24 16.85 -6.79 -10.87
C LEU A 24 16.84 -5.44 -10.14
N ALA A 25 16.39 -4.39 -10.81
CA ALA A 25 16.11 -3.11 -10.19
C ALA A 25 14.64 -2.76 -10.36
N HIS A 26 14.01 -2.29 -9.29
CA HIS A 26 12.63 -1.80 -9.28
C HIS A 26 12.49 -0.69 -8.25
N ARG A 27 11.56 0.23 -8.47
CA ARG A 27 11.26 1.28 -7.49
C ARG A 27 10.41 0.71 -6.36
N GLU A 28 10.74 1.12 -5.15
CA GLU A 28 10.06 0.61 -3.95
C GLU A 28 9.73 1.75 -2.99
N GLY A 29 8.57 1.64 -2.33
CA GLY A 29 8.19 2.35 -1.14
C GLY A 29 7.14 1.52 -0.42
N ALA A 30 7.42 1.16 0.85
CA ALA A 30 6.58 0.25 1.61
C ALA A 30 6.67 0.49 3.11
N ASP A 31 5.77 -0.14 3.85
CA ASP A 31 5.75 -0.18 5.30
C ASP A 31 5.88 1.23 5.91
N PRO A 32 5.00 2.19 5.49
CA PRO A 32 5.18 3.58 5.83
C PRO A 32 4.83 3.86 7.29
N THR A 33 5.75 4.48 8.01
CA THR A 33 5.39 5.19 9.24
C THR A 33 5.31 6.67 8.98
N LEU A 34 4.12 7.22 9.19
CA LEU A 34 3.91 8.66 9.24
C LEU A 34 4.08 9.18 10.66
N VAL A 35 4.60 10.39 10.78
CA VAL A 35 4.62 11.12 12.04
C VAL A 35 4.43 12.62 11.79
N PHE A 36 3.65 13.29 12.66
CA PHE A 36 3.54 14.75 12.67
C PHE A 36 4.35 15.30 13.84
N PHE A 37 5.44 16.00 13.51
CA PHE A 37 6.38 16.48 14.51
C PHE A 37 6.79 17.93 14.23
N LYS A 38 6.67 18.80 15.24
CA LYS A 38 7.03 20.24 15.16
C LYS A 38 6.50 20.93 13.90
N GLY A 39 5.23 20.64 13.55
CA GLY A 39 4.54 21.27 12.42
C GLY A 39 4.97 20.77 11.05
N THR A 40 5.55 19.56 10.95
CA THR A 40 5.96 18.89 9.72
C THR A 40 5.49 17.44 9.75
N TYR A 41 4.95 16.95 8.64
CA TYR A 41 4.69 15.53 8.41
C TYR A 41 5.97 14.89 7.89
N TYR A 42 6.33 13.74 8.41
CA TYR A 42 7.43 12.91 7.94
C TYR A 42 6.88 11.54 7.57
N ALA A 43 7.40 10.97 6.49
CA ALA A 43 7.08 9.62 6.03
C ALA A 43 8.38 8.82 5.91
N PHE A 44 8.56 7.87 6.81
CA PHE A 44 9.65 6.91 6.77
C PHE A 44 9.14 5.64 6.11
N VAL A 45 9.88 5.12 5.15
CA VAL A 45 9.49 3.91 4.43
C VAL A 45 10.68 2.96 4.29
N SER A 46 10.39 1.69 4.12
CA SER A 46 11.40 0.64 3.94
C SER A 46 12.36 0.96 2.81
N MET A 47 13.64 0.72 3.02
CA MET A 47 14.69 0.74 2.00
C MET A 47 14.83 2.06 1.24
N SER A 48 14.64 3.19 1.89
CA SER A 48 14.71 4.51 1.24
C SER A 48 16.03 5.25 1.48
N ALA A 49 16.81 4.87 2.48
CA ALA A 49 18.02 5.59 2.94
C ALA A 49 17.74 7.07 3.28
N GLY A 50 16.56 7.32 3.80
CA GLY A 50 16.08 8.65 4.15
C GLY A 50 14.58 8.65 4.42
N PHE A 51 13.98 9.80 4.26
CA PHE A 51 12.53 9.97 4.49
C PHE A 51 11.98 11.12 3.66
N TRP A 52 10.67 11.13 3.46
CA TRP A 52 9.97 12.27 2.87
C TRP A 52 9.40 13.16 3.97
N TYR A 53 9.33 14.46 3.71
CA TYR A 53 8.69 15.43 4.60
C TYR A 53 7.77 16.38 3.83
N SER A 54 6.72 16.84 4.51
CA SER A 54 5.71 17.73 3.95
C SER A 54 5.13 18.65 5.01
N LYS A 55 4.68 19.84 4.62
CA LYS A 55 3.92 20.75 5.48
C LYS A 55 2.40 20.61 5.36
N ASP A 56 1.94 19.83 4.36
CA ASP A 56 0.54 19.84 3.94
C ASP A 56 0.00 18.48 3.46
N LEU A 57 0.77 17.38 3.58
CA LEU A 57 0.48 16.04 3.06
C LEU A 57 0.33 15.97 1.53
N LEU A 58 0.58 17.06 0.81
CA LEU A 58 0.40 17.18 -0.64
C LEU A 58 1.72 17.32 -1.38
N ASN A 59 2.63 18.13 -0.81
CA ASN A 59 3.91 18.45 -1.41
C ASN A 59 5.03 17.81 -0.58
N TRP A 60 5.55 16.69 -1.09
CA TRP A 60 6.58 15.89 -0.42
C TRP A 60 7.96 16.18 -0.98
N GLN A 61 8.94 16.28 -0.11
CA GLN A 61 10.36 16.42 -0.43
C GLN A 61 11.14 15.29 0.21
N PHE A 62 12.12 14.74 -0.49
CA PHE A 62 12.98 13.70 0.06
C PHE A 62 14.17 14.33 0.80
N HIS A 63 14.50 13.76 1.95
CA HIS A 63 15.69 14.05 2.74
C HIS A 63 16.51 12.77 2.90
N GLU A 64 17.74 12.79 2.39
CA GLU A 64 18.70 11.70 2.60
C GLU A 64 19.23 11.77 4.03
N ALA A 65 19.11 10.68 4.77
CA ALA A 65 19.59 10.57 6.14
C ALA A 65 20.79 9.64 6.20
N LYS A 66 22.00 10.21 6.22
CA LYS A 66 23.28 9.48 6.07
C LYS A 66 23.51 8.38 7.09
N ASN A 67 22.95 8.49 8.28
CA ASN A 67 23.09 7.49 9.35
C ASN A 67 21.85 6.63 9.57
N LEU A 68 20.81 6.76 8.73
CA LEU A 68 19.68 5.83 8.65
C LEU A 68 19.82 4.86 7.48
N LEU A 69 21.07 4.54 7.13
CA LEU A 69 21.37 3.70 5.98
C LEU A 69 20.76 2.31 6.15
N ILE A 70 19.93 1.96 5.24
CA ILE A 70 19.63 0.61 4.74
C ILE A 70 19.47 -0.43 5.85
N TYR A 71 18.63 -0.12 6.82
CA TYR A 71 18.01 -1.14 7.66
C TYR A 71 17.13 -2.03 6.78
N ASP A 72 16.94 -3.29 7.18
CA ASP A 72 16.27 -4.24 6.31
C ASP A 72 14.85 -3.77 5.94
N TYR A 73 13.93 -3.64 6.88
CA TYR A 73 12.56 -3.26 6.57
C TYR A 73 11.83 -2.64 7.76
N ALA A 74 10.66 -2.08 7.42
CA ALA A 74 9.64 -1.63 8.35
C ALA A 74 10.18 -0.65 9.40
N PRO A 75 10.56 0.56 8.99
CA PRO A 75 10.93 1.59 9.94
C PRO A 75 9.72 2.01 10.76
N ASP A 76 9.91 2.12 12.06
CA ASP A 76 8.97 2.86 12.92
C ASP A 76 9.59 4.16 13.39
N VAL A 77 8.75 5.21 13.45
CA VAL A 77 9.14 6.52 13.94
C VAL A 77 8.06 7.09 14.82
N ARG A 78 8.42 7.35 16.09
CA ARG A 78 7.49 7.89 17.08
C ARG A 78 8.04 9.11 17.76
N GLN A 79 7.17 10.06 18.05
CA GLN A 79 7.49 11.14 18.97
C GLN A 79 7.40 10.62 20.40
N ILE A 80 8.51 10.72 21.14
CA ILE A 80 8.59 10.47 22.59
C ILE A 80 9.24 11.68 23.22
N GLY A 81 8.47 12.43 24.00
CA GLY A 81 8.90 13.72 24.54
C GLY A 81 9.28 14.73 23.45
N GLU A 82 10.51 15.24 23.50
CA GLU A 82 11.04 16.23 22.53
C GLU A 82 11.75 15.60 21.32
N TYR A 83 11.84 14.27 21.27
CA TYR A 83 12.57 13.54 20.25
C TYR A 83 11.64 12.81 19.30
N LEU A 84 12.12 12.59 18.08
CA LEU A 84 11.69 11.50 17.23
C LEU A 84 12.62 10.30 17.48
N TYR A 85 12.02 9.17 17.80
CA TYR A 85 12.71 7.88 17.90
C TYR A 85 12.47 7.10 16.61
N PHE A 86 13.52 6.44 16.15
CA PHE A 86 13.53 5.59 14.95
C PHE A 86 14.03 4.19 15.31
N CYS A 87 13.37 3.17 14.81
CA CYS A 87 13.86 1.80 14.78
C CYS A 87 13.40 1.09 13.50
N ALA A 88 14.10 0.03 13.12
CA ALA A 88 13.75 -0.77 11.94
C ALA A 88 14.28 -2.19 12.09
N SER A 89 13.74 -3.12 11.32
CA SER A 89 14.19 -4.51 11.30
C SER A 89 15.65 -4.62 10.85
N ARG A 90 16.40 -5.49 11.51
CA ARG A 90 17.72 -5.94 11.05
C ARG A 90 17.83 -7.45 11.20
N ARG A 91 18.27 -8.11 10.16
CA ARG A 91 18.30 -9.58 10.15
C ARG A 91 19.39 -10.15 11.03
N ASN A 92 18.99 -10.95 12.04
CA ASN A 92 19.87 -11.73 12.92
C ASN A 92 20.87 -10.91 13.77
N VAL A 93 20.63 -9.62 13.91
CA VAL A 93 21.42 -8.75 14.80
C VAL A 93 20.50 -7.89 15.65
N ASN A 94 20.99 -7.38 16.76
CA ASN A 94 20.23 -6.45 17.58
C ASN A 94 19.87 -5.21 16.77
N CYS A 95 18.62 -4.78 16.87
CA CYS A 95 18.13 -3.63 16.16
C CYS A 95 18.35 -2.37 17.00
N PRO A 96 19.00 -1.33 16.45
CA PRO A 96 19.22 -0.10 17.18
C PRO A 96 17.92 0.70 17.28
N ILE A 97 17.80 1.43 18.40
CA ILE A 97 16.80 2.48 18.61
C ILE A 97 17.57 3.80 18.60
N LEU A 98 17.23 4.63 17.64
CA LEU A 98 17.89 5.91 17.38
C LEU A 98 16.93 7.06 17.71
N ARG A 99 17.45 8.27 17.95
CA ARG A 99 16.61 9.44 18.15
C ARG A 99 17.26 10.73 17.62
N THR A 100 16.43 11.72 17.32
CA THR A 100 16.84 13.08 16.97
C THR A 100 15.83 14.10 17.48
N ARG A 101 16.25 15.35 17.68
CA ARG A 101 15.34 16.48 17.95
C ARG A 101 14.95 17.23 16.67
N ASP A 102 15.74 17.09 15.62
CA ASP A 102 15.52 17.76 14.34
C ASP A 102 16.00 16.88 13.19
N PRO A 103 15.11 16.05 12.61
CA PRO A 103 15.50 15.07 11.60
C PRO A 103 16.03 15.70 10.29
N LEU A 104 15.78 17.00 10.06
CA LEU A 104 16.27 17.70 8.88
C LEU A 104 17.66 18.31 9.06
N ASN A 105 18.11 18.57 10.30
CA ASN A 105 19.33 19.30 10.57
C ASN A 105 20.30 18.55 11.50
N GLU A 106 19.83 17.51 12.22
CA GLU A 106 20.63 16.73 13.16
C GLU A 106 20.62 15.25 12.75
N GLU A 107 21.75 14.59 12.93
CA GLU A 107 21.83 13.13 12.77
C GLU A 107 21.07 12.43 13.91
N PHE A 108 20.57 11.22 13.61
CA PHE A 108 19.99 10.36 14.64
C PHE A 108 21.11 9.76 15.50
N GLU A 109 21.02 9.87 16.81
CA GLU A 109 21.94 9.26 17.78
C GLU A 109 21.38 7.93 18.28
N GLU A 110 22.24 6.91 18.41
CA GLU A 110 21.86 5.60 18.98
C GLU A 110 21.64 5.75 20.50
N VAL A 111 20.50 5.23 20.98
CA VAL A 111 20.17 5.15 22.40
C VAL A 111 20.47 3.78 22.93
N SER A 112 20.02 2.73 22.25
CA SER A 112 20.28 1.32 22.60
C SER A 112 20.16 0.40 21.38
N ALA A 113 20.53 -0.88 21.55
CA ALA A 113 20.30 -1.94 20.60
C ALA A 113 19.91 -3.23 21.38
N PRO A 114 18.68 -3.27 21.93
CA PRO A 114 18.34 -4.24 22.98
C PRO A 114 18.30 -5.69 22.51
N PHE A 115 17.66 -5.96 21.37
CA PHE A 115 17.52 -7.31 20.81
C PHE A 115 17.13 -7.25 19.33
N ALA A 116 17.11 -8.39 18.65
CA ALA A 116 16.63 -8.50 17.28
C ALA A 116 15.09 -8.53 17.26
N PHE A 117 14.48 -7.65 16.46
CA PHE A 117 13.04 -7.60 16.24
C PHE A 117 12.73 -7.43 14.75
N TRP A 118 11.47 -7.72 14.38
CA TRP A 118 10.93 -7.52 13.04
C TRP A 118 9.69 -6.67 13.11
N ASP A 119 9.57 -5.72 12.19
CA ASP A 119 8.39 -4.85 12.04
C ASP A 119 8.01 -4.20 13.38
N PRO A 120 8.90 -3.39 13.93
CA PRO A 120 8.71 -2.79 15.24
C PRO A 120 7.71 -1.64 15.21
N ASP A 121 7.15 -1.34 16.38
CA ASP A 121 6.37 -0.14 16.67
C ASP A 121 6.64 0.31 18.11
N LEU A 122 7.18 1.51 18.29
CA LEU A 122 7.33 2.17 19.57
C LEU A 122 6.06 2.95 19.91
N PHE A 123 5.63 2.88 21.15
CA PHE A 123 4.48 3.64 21.62
C PHE A 123 4.73 4.22 23.00
N GLN A 124 4.51 5.53 23.17
CA GLN A 124 4.50 6.17 24.49
C GLN A 124 3.06 6.37 24.95
N ASP A 125 2.75 5.88 26.15
CA ASP A 125 1.46 6.09 26.78
C ASP A 125 1.38 7.44 27.50
N ASP A 126 0.16 7.88 27.84
CA ASP A 126 -0.10 9.17 28.50
C ASP A 126 0.55 9.28 29.89
N ASP A 127 0.85 8.16 30.54
CA ASP A 127 1.55 8.10 31.82
C ASP A 127 3.08 8.12 31.67
N GLY A 128 3.59 8.23 30.44
CA GLY A 128 5.01 8.31 30.11
C GLY A 128 5.70 6.96 29.92
N ARG A 129 5.04 5.82 30.20
CA ARG A 129 5.59 4.51 29.89
C ARG A 129 5.74 4.30 28.39
N VAL A 130 6.75 3.55 28.00
CA VAL A 130 7.05 3.22 26.60
C VAL A 130 6.90 1.72 26.38
N TYR A 131 6.36 1.36 25.23
CA TYR A 131 6.16 -0.02 24.82
C TYR A 131 6.75 -0.24 23.44
N LEU A 132 7.27 -1.45 23.19
CA LEU A 132 7.68 -1.92 21.88
C LEU A 132 6.80 -3.10 21.47
N TYR A 133 6.23 -3.01 20.28
CA TYR A 133 5.49 -4.08 19.63
C TYR A 133 6.27 -4.56 18.42
N TRP A 134 6.24 -5.87 18.12
CA TRP A 134 6.95 -6.39 16.95
C TRP A 134 6.46 -7.78 16.54
N GLY A 135 6.71 -8.17 15.30
CA GLY A 135 6.46 -9.49 14.74
C GLY A 135 6.28 -9.45 13.24
N CYS A 136 6.91 -10.39 12.56
CA CYS A 136 6.73 -10.66 11.13
C CYS A 136 6.89 -12.16 10.90
N THR A 137 5.78 -12.90 10.93
CA THR A 137 5.83 -14.36 10.94
C THR A 137 4.48 -15.00 10.64
N ASN A 138 4.52 -16.22 10.18
CA ASN A 138 3.32 -17.03 9.94
C ASN A 138 3.07 -18.10 11.03
N THR A 139 3.83 -18.10 12.14
CA THR A 139 3.72 -19.11 13.20
C THR A 139 3.80 -18.55 14.61
N GLN A 140 4.36 -17.35 14.78
CA GLN A 140 4.55 -16.71 16.07
C GLN A 140 3.53 -15.57 16.23
N PRO A 141 3.28 -15.08 17.44
CA PRO A 141 2.41 -13.92 17.64
C PRO A 141 3.10 -12.61 17.31
N ILE A 142 2.31 -11.54 17.21
CA ILE A 142 2.78 -10.18 17.50
C ILE A 142 3.08 -10.13 19.00
N TRP A 143 4.26 -9.65 19.34
CA TRP A 143 4.76 -9.52 20.70
C TRP A 143 4.65 -8.08 21.19
N GLY A 144 4.62 -7.91 22.50
CA GLY A 144 4.72 -6.61 23.17
C GLY A 144 5.59 -6.70 24.42
N ILE A 145 6.26 -5.60 24.77
CA ILE A 145 7.07 -5.47 25.98
C ILE A 145 7.10 -4.01 26.42
N GLU A 146 7.21 -3.79 27.73
CA GLU A 146 7.50 -2.45 28.27
C GLU A 146 8.98 -2.13 28.13
N MET A 147 9.30 -0.89 27.80
CA MET A 147 10.66 -0.38 27.64
C MET A 147 10.96 0.71 28.66
N ASP A 148 12.15 0.78 29.16
CA ASP A 148 12.62 1.89 29.99
C ASP A 148 12.66 3.17 29.12
N PRO A 149 11.96 4.25 29.49
CA PRO A 149 11.83 5.44 28.65
C PRO A 149 13.13 6.25 28.51
N GLU A 150 14.13 6.02 29.35
CA GLU A 150 15.41 6.73 29.31
C GLU A 150 16.47 5.95 28.51
N THR A 151 16.51 4.64 28.72
CA THR A 151 17.54 3.76 28.14
C THR A 151 17.07 2.98 26.93
N MET A 152 15.76 2.87 26.70
CA MET A 152 15.13 2.00 25.68
C MET A 152 15.55 0.53 25.82
N GLU A 153 15.84 0.09 27.04
CA GLU A 153 16.05 -1.33 27.36
C GLU A 153 14.73 -1.97 27.83
N PRO A 154 14.52 -3.28 27.58
CA PRO A 154 13.29 -3.95 27.94
C PRO A 154 13.10 -4.09 29.45
N ILE A 155 11.87 -3.92 29.93
CA ILE A 155 11.44 -4.14 31.31
C ILE A 155 10.55 -5.40 31.38
N GLY A 156 10.99 -6.40 32.14
CA GLY A 156 10.23 -7.64 32.34
C GLY A 156 10.27 -8.58 31.13
N GLU A 157 9.20 -9.38 31.00
CA GLU A 157 9.10 -10.41 29.96
C GLU A 157 8.18 -9.98 28.82
N LYS A 158 8.49 -10.41 27.60
CA LYS A 158 7.65 -10.17 26.43
C LYS A 158 6.32 -10.93 26.55
N VAL A 159 5.26 -10.31 26.08
CA VAL A 159 3.90 -10.84 26.11
C VAL A 159 3.42 -11.17 24.70
N PRO A 160 2.88 -12.37 24.43
CA PRO A 160 2.23 -12.67 23.16
C PRO A 160 0.87 -11.95 23.12
N LEU A 161 0.63 -11.14 22.08
CA LEU A 161 -0.56 -10.30 21.99
C LEU A 161 -1.64 -10.90 21.09
N ILE A 162 -1.30 -11.17 19.82
CA ILE A 162 -2.24 -11.71 18.83
C ILE A 162 -1.56 -12.77 17.97
N TYR A 163 -2.36 -13.70 17.45
CA TYR A 163 -1.95 -14.76 16.52
C TYR A 163 -2.78 -14.68 15.24
N GLY A 164 -2.27 -15.21 14.13
CA GLY A 164 -3.03 -15.37 12.90
C GLY A 164 -4.21 -16.33 13.06
N ARG A 165 -5.33 -16.05 12.39
CA ARG A 165 -6.61 -16.77 12.48
C ARG A 165 -7.27 -16.94 11.12
N GLU A 166 -6.52 -17.36 10.11
CA GLU A 166 -6.96 -17.47 8.70
C GLU A 166 -8.18 -18.39 8.48
N GLU A 167 -8.51 -19.25 9.44
CA GLU A 167 -9.71 -20.09 9.41
C GLU A 167 -10.98 -19.35 9.84
N GLU A 168 -10.83 -18.19 10.46
CA GLU A 168 -11.94 -17.37 10.97
C GLU A 168 -11.98 -15.97 10.33
N LEU A 169 -10.84 -15.48 9.87
CA LEU A 169 -10.66 -14.13 9.32
C LEU A 169 -10.28 -14.25 7.83
N GLY A 170 -11.24 -14.03 6.96
CA GLY A 170 -11.06 -14.18 5.52
C GLY A 170 -9.96 -13.25 4.96
N TYR A 171 -9.81 -12.05 5.52
CA TYR A 171 -8.78 -11.10 5.10
C TYR A 171 -7.35 -11.53 5.49
N GLU A 172 -7.18 -12.51 6.39
CA GLU A 172 -5.86 -13.10 6.68
C GLU A 172 -5.47 -14.22 5.69
N ARG A 173 -6.35 -14.63 4.79
CA ARG A 173 -6.07 -15.74 3.85
C ARG A 173 -5.12 -15.29 2.76
N PRO A 174 -3.96 -15.95 2.61
CA PRO A 174 -2.99 -15.61 1.57
C PRO A 174 -3.50 -15.98 0.17
N GLY A 175 -2.88 -15.41 -0.86
CA GLY A 175 -3.23 -15.60 -2.26
C GLY A 175 -4.01 -14.43 -2.86
N ASP A 176 -4.03 -14.36 -4.19
CA ASP A 176 -4.87 -13.39 -4.89
C ASP A 176 -6.34 -13.66 -4.56
N ASN A 177 -7.07 -12.59 -4.18
CA ASN A 177 -8.46 -12.68 -3.72
C ASN A 177 -8.66 -13.61 -2.52
N GLY A 178 -7.65 -13.76 -1.66
CA GLY A 178 -7.71 -14.59 -0.47
C GLY A 178 -7.80 -16.09 -0.75
N VAL A 179 -7.32 -16.56 -1.90
CA VAL A 179 -7.32 -17.97 -2.29
C VAL A 179 -5.89 -18.47 -2.41
N VAL A 180 -5.56 -19.51 -1.65
CA VAL A 180 -4.27 -20.22 -1.74
C VAL A 180 -4.52 -21.67 -2.13
N ASP A 181 -3.85 -22.10 -3.17
CA ASP A 181 -3.68 -23.51 -3.50
C ASP A 181 -2.25 -23.97 -3.17
N ARG A 182 -2.04 -24.44 -1.95
CA ARG A 182 -0.75 -25.01 -1.51
C ARG A 182 -0.28 -26.15 -2.41
N GLU A 183 -1.22 -26.92 -2.91
CA GLU A 183 -0.94 -28.10 -3.73
C GLU A 183 -0.35 -27.72 -5.09
N SER A 184 -0.55 -26.49 -5.57
CA SER A 184 0.09 -25.96 -6.78
C SER A 184 1.57 -25.58 -6.59
N SER A 185 2.02 -25.37 -5.35
CA SER A 185 3.41 -24.97 -5.05
C SER A 185 4.39 -26.13 -5.24
N VAL A 186 5.37 -25.95 -6.14
CA VAL A 186 6.45 -26.94 -6.36
C VAL A 186 7.24 -27.18 -5.09
N VAL A 187 7.51 -26.13 -4.32
CA VAL A 187 8.24 -26.23 -3.04
C VAL A 187 7.44 -27.05 -2.03
N TYR A 188 6.14 -26.72 -1.88
CA TYR A 188 5.25 -27.48 -0.99
C TYR A 188 5.20 -28.96 -1.36
N GLN A 189 5.02 -29.28 -2.65
CA GLN A 189 4.99 -30.67 -3.11
C GLN A 189 6.31 -31.41 -2.88
N HIS A 190 7.43 -30.69 -2.99
CA HIS A 190 8.75 -31.27 -2.68
C HIS A 190 8.88 -31.60 -1.19
N LEU A 191 8.56 -30.64 -0.31
CA LEU A 191 8.61 -30.82 1.14
C LEU A 191 7.60 -31.89 1.62
N LYS A 192 6.41 -31.97 1.01
CA LYS A 192 5.38 -32.97 1.31
C LYS A 192 5.88 -34.40 1.11
N ARG A 193 6.71 -34.64 0.10
CA ARG A 193 7.31 -35.99 -0.16
C ARG A 193 8.31 -36.41 0.89
N MET A 194 8.91 -35.44 1.59
CA MET A 194 9.92 -35.66 2.62
C MET A 194 9.33 -35.66 4.04
N PHE A 195 8.06 -35.24 4.17
CA PHE A 195 7.37 -35.15 5.45
C PHE A 195 6.89 -36.52 5.91
N ASN A 196 7.28 -36.93 7.11
CA ASN A 196 6.83 -38.14 7.76
C ASN A 196 5.63 -37.81 8.68
N PRO A 197 4.40 -38.25 8.35
CA PRO A 197 3.21 -37.96 9.15
C PRO A 197 3.24 -38.63 10.54
N ASP A 198 3.97 -39.75 10.71
CA ASP A 198 4.04 -40.45 11.98
C ASP A 198 4.91 -39.70 13.01
N THR A 199 5.98 -39.04 12.55
CA THR A 199 6.86 -38.23 13.39
C THR A 199 6.51 -36.75 13.38
N GLY A 200 5.68 -36.30 12.43
CA GLY A 200 5.32 -34.91 12.23
C GLY A 200 6.48 -34.04 11.74
N LYS A 201 7.51 -34.63 11.12
CA LYS A 201 8.74 -33.95 10.71
C LYS A 201 9.18 -34.35 9.31
N ILE A 202 10.00 -33.47 8.70
CA ILE A 202 10.79 -33.83 7.54
C ILE A 202 12.01 -34.61 8.01
N GLU A 203 12.27 -35.74 7.39
CA GLU A 203 13.36 -36.61 7.70
C GLU A 203 14.33 -36.69 6.53
N PHE A 204 15.63 -36.51 6.82
CA PHE A 204 16.68 -36.61 5.83
C PHE A 204 17.23 -38.02 5.75
N PRO A 205 17.80 -38.43 4.61
CA PRO A 205 18.57 -39.66 4.52
C PRO A 205 19.70 -39.69 5.55
N ALA A 206 20.03 -40.86 6.04
CA ALA A 206 21.08 -41.05 7.05
C ALA A 206 22.41 -40.43 6.60
N GLY A 207 23.00 -39.60 7.46
CA GLY A 207 24.25 -38.90 7.21
C GLY A 207 24.13 -37.54 6.53
N MET A 208 22.92 -37.06 6.22
CA MET A 208 22.67 -35.68 5.75
C MET A 208 22.25 -34.78 6.91
N GLU A 209 22.96 -33.67 7.11
CA GLU A 209 22.62 -32.65 8.11
C GLU A 209 21.79 -31.52 7.51
N THR A 210 22.03 -31.20 6.24
CA THR A 210 21.31 -30.13 5.52
C THR A 210 21.00 -30.52 4.07
N ILE A 211 19.92 -29.97 3.52
CA ILE A 211 19.58 -30.01 2.09
C ILE A 211 19.38 -28.56 1.63
N GLY A 212 20.16 -28.14 0.62
CA GLY A 212 20.12 -26.76 0.14
C GLY A 212 20.44 -25.70 1.21
N GLY A 213 21.25 -26.09 2.23
CA GLY A 213 21.61 -25.23 3.36
C GLY A 213 20.58 -25.19 4.50
N TYR A 214 19.46 -25.90 4.40
CA TYR A 214 18.42 -25.96 5.44
C TYR A 214 18.48 -27.27 6.22
N SER A 215 18.33 -27.20 7.55
CA SER A 215 18.16 -28.37 8.41
C SER A 215 16.78 -29.01 8.23
N ALA A 216 16.64 -30.28 8.65
CA ALA A 216 15.34 -30.97 8.64
C ALA A 216 14.29 -30.24 9.50
N GLU A 217 14.71 -29.62 10.58
CA GLU A 217 13.87 -28.83 11.47
C GLU A 217 13.37 -27.55 10.75
N ALA A 218 14.25 -26.83 10.09
CA ALA A 218 13.90 -25.65 9.31
C ALA A 218 12.94 -26.00 8.15
N MET A 219 13.20 -27.07 7.42
CA MET A 219 12.29 -27.54 6.36
C MET A 219 10.95 -28.03 6.92
N THR A 220 10.93 -28.64 8.10
CA THR A 220 9.67 -29.00 8.78
C THR A 220 8.85 -27.76 9.11
N ALA A 221 9.48 -26.72 9.66
CA ALA A 221 8.82 -25.46 9.94
C ALA A 221 8.27 -24.82 8.64
N MET A 222 9.05 -24.78 7.58
CA MET A 222 8.61 -24.30 6.26
C MET A 222 7.41 -25.10 5.72
N PHE A 223 7.40 -26.41 5.85
CA PHE A 223 6.28 -27.25 5.40
C PHE A 223 5.00 -26.98 6.21
N LEU A 224 5.11 -26.93 7.53
CA LEU A 224 3.99 -26.72 8.44
C LEU A 224 3.41 -25.31 8.33
N SER A 225 4.23 -24.32 7.98
CA SER A 225 3.80 -22.93 7.79
C SER A 225 3.41 -22.60 6.34
N ALA A 226 3.65 -23.51 5.40
CA ALA A 226 3.33 -23.27 3.99
C ALA A 226 1.85 -22.94 3.80
N GLY A 227 1.60 -21.80 3.17
CA GLY A 227 0.26 -21.27 2.93
C GLY A 227 -0.44 -20.67 4.15
N LYS A 228 0.23 -20.58 5.30
CA LYS A 228 -0.24 -19.74 6.40
C LYS A 228 0.07 -18.27 6.11
N PRO A 229 -0.81 -17.35 6.51
CA PRO A 229 -0.55 -15.93 6.34
C PRO A 229 0.62 -15.47 7.20
N TYR A 230 1.28 -14.43 6.75
CA TYR A 230 2.05 -13.59 7.65
C TYR A 230 1.10 -12.72 8.46
N ILE A 231 1.44 -12.50 9.73
CA ILE A 231 0.97 -11.37 10.53
C ILE A 231 2.20 -10.55 10.90
N GLU A 232 2.12 -9.25 10.67
CA GLU A 232 3.28 -8.36 10.71
C GLU A 232 2.84 -6.92 10.99
N GLY A 233 3.76 -5.95 10.96
CA GLY A 233 3.44 -4.54 10.88
C GLY A 233 2.58 -4.03 12.04
N ALA A 234 2.96 -4.36 13.27
CA ALA A 234 2.28 -3.85 14.44
C ALA A 234 2.31 -2.31 14.48
N PHE A 235 1.19 -1.67 14.81
CA PHE A 235 1.11 -0.24 15.03
C PHE A 235 0.04 0.11 16.07
N MET A 236 0.43 0.77 17.17
CA MET A 236 -0.46 1.10 18.27
C MET A 236 -1.01 2.52 18.13
N THR A 237 -2.33 2.63 18.23
CA THR A 237 -3.04 3.91 18.35
C THR A 237 -3.86 3.91 19.64
N LYS A 238 -3.79 4.99 20.42
CA LYS A 238 -4.65 5.18 21.60
C LYS A 238 -5.75 6.18 21.27
N HIS A 239 -7.00 5.82 21.58
CA HIS A 239 -8.16 6.69 21.42
C HIS A 239 -9.18 6.44 22.54
N ASP A 240 -9.63 7.52 23.20
CA ASP A 240 -10.61 7.47 24.30
C ASP A 240 -10.31 6.43 25.38
N GLY A 241 -9.02 6.32 25.76
CA GLY A 241 -8.55 5.39 26.78
C GLY A 241 -8.45 3.93 26.36
N LYS A 242 -8.73 3.61 25.08
CA LYS A 242 -8.56 2.28 24.49
C LYS A 242 -7.31 2.22 23.62
N TYR A 243 -6.73 1.03 23.50
CA TYR A 243 -5.53 0.73 22.72
C TYR A 243 -5.93 -0.10 21.51
N TYR A 244 -5.64 0.42 20.33
CA TYR A 244 -5.95 -0.18 19.04
C TYR A 244 -4.66 -0.70 18.42
N LEU A 245 -4.45 -2.01 18.48
CA LEU A 245 -3.31 -2.69 17.88
C LEU A 245 -3.65 -3.04 16.43
N GLN A 246 -3.12 -2.27 15.51
CA GLN A 246 -3.15 -2.52 14.07
C GLN A 246 -2.09 -3.56 13.73
N TYR A 247 -2.34 -4.42 12.74
CA TYR A 247 -1.40 -5.41 12.22
C TYR A 247 -1.70 -5.72 10.76
N ALA A 248 -0.69 -6.08 9.99
CA ALA A 248 -0.82 -6.40 8.58
C ALA A 248 -0.90 -7.90 8.30
N CYS A 249 -1.62 -8.27 7.25
CA CYS A 249 -1.78 -9.62 6.71
C CYS A 249 -2.37 -9.59 5.29
N PRO A 250 -2.35 -10.67 4.50
CA PRO A 250 -1.63 -11.93 4.68
C PRO A 250 -0.21 -11.89 4.10
N GLY A 251 0.15 -10.87 3.35
CA GLY A 251 1.43 -10.69 2.69
C GLY A 251 1.38 -9.69 1.55
N THR A 252 2.44 -8.94 1.39
CA THR A 252 2.53 -7.74 0.54
C THR A 252 2.31 -7.99 -0.95
N GLN A 253 2.51 -9.21 -1.43
CA GLN A 253 2.35 -9.58 -2.85
C GLN A 253 0.89 -9.82 -3.25
N TYR A 254 -0.05 -9.86 -2.29
CA TYR A 254 -1.45 -10.13 -2.56
C TYR A 254 -2.29 -8.86 -2.69
N ASN A 255 -3.33 -8.89 -3.55
CA ASN A 255 -4.25 -7.75 -3.66
C ASN A 255 -5.09 -7.55 -2.40
N THR A 256 -5.26 -8.59 -1.59
CA THR A 256 -5.95 -8.59 -0.31
C THR A 256 -5.07 -8.18 0.87
N TYR A 257 -3.83 -7.72 0.63
CA TYR A 257 -2.96 -7.19 1.68
C TYR A 257 -3.66 -6.06 2.42
N ALA A 258 -3.79 -6.21 3.73
CA ALA A 258 -4.70 -5.42 4.55
C ALA A 258 -4.14 -5.23 5.95
N ASP A 259 -4.69 -4.26 6.69
CA ASP A 259 -4.51 -4.14 8.13
C ASP A 259 -5.78 -4.54 8.87
N GLY A 260 -5.62 -5.38 9.89
CA GLY A 260 -6.63 -5.65 10.88
C GLY A 260 -6.39 -4.87 12.18
N VAL A 261 -7.39 -4.82 13.06
CA VAL A 261 -7.30 -4.11 14.35
C VAL A 261 -7.86 -4.97 15.47
N TYR A 262 -7.10 -5.05 16.56
CA TYR A 262 -7.55 -5.56 17.85
C TYR A 262 -7.59 -4.44 18.88
N VAL A 263 -8.47 -4.52 19.87
CA VAL A 263 -8.70 -3.47 20.86
C VAL A 263 -8.51 -4.02 22.27
N SER A 264 -7.92 -3.21 23.15
CA SER A 264 -7.72 -3.55 24.57
C SER A 264 -7.91 -2.33 25.48
N ASP A 265 -8.10 -2.59 26.76
CA ASP A 265 -8.12 -1.58 27.84
C ASP A 265 -6.71 -1.30 28.40
N THR A 266 -5.71 -2.09 27.99
CA THR A 266 -4.32 -1.94 28.44
C THR A 266 -3.35 -2.13 27.29
N PRO A 267 -2.15 -1.52 27.34
CA PRO A 267 -1.20 -1.53 26.22
C PRO A 267 -0.64 -2.93 25.89
N LEU A 268 -0.62 -3.84 26.84
CA LEU A 268 -0.14 -5.22 26.65
C LEU A 268 -1.28 -6.25 26.64
N GLY A 269 -2.53 -5.81 26.44
CA GLY A 269 -3.68 -6.71 26.32
C GLY A 269 -4.34 -7.10 27.64
N PRO A 270 -5.28 -8.06 27.63
CA PRO A 270 -5.64 -8.89 26.48
C PRO A 270 -6.36 -8.10 25.37
N PHE A 271 -6.05 -8.45 24.13
CA PHE A 271 -6.64 -7.83 22.95
C PHE A 271 -7.84 -8.61 22.42
N VAL A 272 -8.90 -7.90 22.02
CA VAL A 272 -10.11 -8.44 21.42
C VAL A 272 -10.23 -7.92 19.99
N LEU A 273 -10.54 -8.81 19.04
CA LEU A 273 -10.74 -8.45 17.65
C LEU A 273 -11.82 -7.37 17.50
N GLN A 274 -11.54 -6.27 16.82
CA GLN A 274 -12.55 -5.31 16.43
C GLN A 274 -13.54 -5.96 15.45
N LYS A 275 -14.84 -5.73 15.59
CA LYS A 275 -15.85 -6.38 14.75
C LYS A 275 -15.79 -5.91 13.30
N SER A 276 -15.52 -4.62 13.06
CA SER A 276 -15.37 -4.07 11.72
C SER A 276 -13.92 -4.21 11.26
N ASN A 277 -13.61 -5.30 10.56
CA ASN A 277 -12.32 -5.62 9.98
C ASN A 277 -12.51 -6.20 8.57
N PRO A 278 -11.49 -6.08 7.68
CA PRO A 278 -10.23 -5.38 7.89
C PRO A 278 -10.41 -3.86 8.07
N TYR A 279 -9.49 -3.23 8.80
CA TYR A 279 -9.44 -1.78 9.02
C TYR A 279 -9.04 -1.04 7.75
N SER A 280 -7.96 -1.47 7.11
CA SER A 280 -7.45 -0.95 5.85
C SER A 280 -7.37 -2.08 4.83
N SER A 281 -8.03 -1.93 3.68
CA SER A 281 -8.05 -2.94 2.62
C SER A 281 -8.53 -2.34 1.30
N LYS A 282 -7.74 -2.46 0.26
CA LYS A 282 -8.09 -2.01 -1.09
C LYS A 282 -7.80 -3.11 -2.12
N PRO A 283 -8.64 -4.15 -2.21
CA PRO A 283 -8.38 -5.32 -3.04
C PRO A 283 -8.65 -5.12 -4.53
N GLY A 284 -9.31 -4.03 -4.93
CA GLY A 284 -9.65 -3.71 -6.32
C GLY A 284 -9.31 -2.29 -6.73
N GLY A 285 -9.53 -1.92 -8.01
CA GLY A 285 -9.20 -0.63 -8.60
C GLY A 285 -7.85 -0.61 -9.30
N PHE A 286 -7.32 0.58 -9.59
CA PHE A 286 -6.09 0.80 -10.33
C PHE A 286 -4.86 0.18 -9.67
N ILE A 287 -4.69 0.40 -8.37
CA ILE A 287 -3.65 -0.20 -7.53
C ILE A 287 -4.30 -0.83 -6.30
N THR A 288 -3.77 -1.96 -5.85
CA THR A 288 -4.38 -2.79 -4.79
C THR A 288 -3.47 -2.93 -3.58
N GLY A 289 -3.97 -3.61 -2.53
CA GLY A 289 -3.28 -3.80 -1.27
C GLY A 289 -3.85 -2.88 -0.19
N ALA A 290 -3.00 -2.21 0.58
CA ALA A 290 -3.23 -1.32 1.70
C ALA A 290 -3.02 -1.97 3.08
N GLY A 291 -1.96 -2.77 3.19
CA GLY A 291 -1.48 -3.34 4.44
C GLY A 291 -0.17 -2.73 4.91
N HIS A 292 0.25 -3.07 6.13
CA HIS A 292 1.43 -2.61 6.83
C HIS A 292 1.54 -1.09 6.81
N GLY A 293 0.61 -0.47 7.49
CA GLY A 293 0.52 0.98 7.53
C GLY A 293 0.61 1.56 8.94
N SER A 294 0.56 2.87 8.99
CA SER A 294 0.56 3.66 10.22
C SER A 294 -0.59 4.65 10.23
N THR A 295 -1.10 4.97 11.42
CA THR A 295 -2.21 5.90 11.58
C THR A 295 -1.80 7.05 12.48
N ILE A 296 -1.88 8.28 11.95
CA ILE A 296 -1.53 9.49 12.69
C ILE A 296 -2.72 10.43 12.85
N GLN A 297 -2.62 11.33 13.82
CA GLN A 297 -3.50 12.47 13.96
C GLN A 297 -2.80 13.73 13.49
N ASP A 298 -3.47 14.54 12.63
CA ASP A 298 -2.96 15.83 12.19
C ASP A 298 -3.21 16.93 13.24
N ASN A 299 -2.71 18.14 12.96
CA ASN A 299 -2.87 19.29 13.85
C ASN A 299 -4.31 19.83 13.94
N PHE A 300 -5.22 19.33 13.11
CA PHE A 300 -6.66 19.63 13.18
C PHE A 300 -7.44 18.57 13.94
N GLY A 301 -6.79 17.48 14.32
CA GLY A 301 -7.38 16.32 14.99
C GLY A 301 -8.01 15.32 14.04
N ASN A 302 -7.76 15.39 12.73
CA ASN A 302 -8.16 14.35 11.77
C ASN A 302 -7.16 13.20 11.80
N TYR A 303 -7.64 11.99 11.53
CA TYR A 303 -6.78 10.83 11.38
C TYR A 303 -6.47 10.57 9.91
N TRP A 304 -5.23 10.18 9.66
CA TRP A 304 -4.72 9.78 8.36
C TRP A 304 -4.02 8.44 8.48
N HIS A 305 -4.29 7.55 7.54
CA HIS A 305 -3.64 6.25 7.43
C HIS A 305 -2.78 6.21 6.17
N ALA A 306 -1.53 5.82 6.30
CA ALA A 306 -0.69 5.49 5.16
C ALA A 306 -0.38 4.00 5.16
N SER A 307 -0.36 3.38 4.00
CA SER A 307 -0.06 1.95 3.87
C SER A 307 0.62 1.58 2.57
N THR A 308 1.12 0.37 2.53
CA THR A 308 1.75 -0.25 1.36
C THR A 308 0.71 -0.63 0.32
N MET A 309 0.93 -0.22 -0.93
CA MET A 309 0.15 -0.63 -2.09
C MET A 309 0.98 -1.49 -3.04
N ARG A 310 0.36 -2.53 -3.59
CA ARG A 310 1.01 -3.57 -4.38
C ARG A 310 1.14 -3.21 -5.86
N ILE A 311 2.34 -3.38 -6.41
CA ILE A 311 2.56 -3.61 -7.84
C ILE A 311 2.94 -5.08 -8.06
N SER A 312 4.06 -5.53 -7.49
CA SER A 312 4.51 -6.95 -7.47
C SER A 312 4.48 -7.61 -8.84
N VAL A 313 5.10 -6.97 -9.85
CA VAL A 313 5.26 -7.50 -11.20
C VAL A 313 6.70 -7.95 -11.43
N ASN A 314 7.66 -7.06 -11.19
CA ASN A 314 9.08 -7.38 -11.32
C ASN A 314 9.61 -8.15 -10.10
N HIS A 315 9.11 -7.84 -8.92
CA HIS A 315 9.45 -8.45 -7.65
C HIS A 315 8.28 -8.32 -6.67
N ASP A 316 8.13 -9.22 -5.70
CA ASP A 316 7.06 -9.16 -4.68
C ASP A 316 7.10 -7.84 -3.90
N PHE A 317 8.28 -7.25 -3.73
CA PHE A 317 8.51 -5.99 -3.03
C PHE A 317 8.50 -4.75 -3.94
N GLU A 318 7.99 -4.84 -5.15
CA GLU A 318 7.67 -3.67 -5.97
C GLU A 318 6.37 -3.04 -5.48
N ARG A 319 6.49 -1.99 -4.66
CA ARG A 319 5.39 -1.41 -3.88
C ARG A 319 5.38 0.12 -3.98
N ARG A 320 4.26 0.73 -3.58
CA ARG A 320 4.05 2.18 -3.49
C ARG A 320 3.33 2.53 -2.20
N ILE A 321 3.24 3.81 -1.89
CA ILE A 321 2.55 4.32 -0.70
C ILE A 321 1.19 4.88 -1.09
N GLY A 322 0.17 4.50 -0.33
CA GLY A 322 -1.15 5.12 -0.32
C GLY A 322 -1.38 5.95 0.93
N LEU A 323 -2.20 7.00 0.81
CA LEU A 323 -2.66 7.84 1.91
C LEU A 323 -4.19 7.83 1.92
N PHE A 324 -4.80 7.67 3.08
CA PHE A 324 -6.24 7.52 3.25
C PHE A 324 -6.75 8.29 4.45
N PRO A 325 -7.97 8.90 4.37
CA PRO A 325 -8.64 9.42 5.55
C PRO A 325 -9.04 8.27 6.49
N ALA A 326 -8.84 8.47 7.77
CA ALA A 326 -9.19 7.50 8.80
C ALA A 326 -9.88 8.19 9.98
N GLY A 327 -10.44 7.40 10.90
CA GLY A 327 -11.11 7.95 12.06
C GLY A 327 -11.66 6.88 13.00
N PHE A 328 -12.42 7.37 13.95
CA PHE A 328 -13.19 6.57 14.89
C PHE A 328 -14.65 7.00 14.80
N ASP A 329 -15.56 6.05 14.79
CA ASP A 329 -16.99 6.35 14.87
C ASP A 329 -17.48 6.52 16.34
N ASP A 330 -18.75 6.86 16.51
CA ASP A 330 -19.34 7.12 17.82
C ASP A 330 -19.36 5.87 18.74
N ASP A 331 -19.20 4.68 18.19
CA ASP A 331 -19.07 3.41 18.94
C ASP A 331 -17.61 3.03 19.23
N GLY A 332 -16.64 3.89 18.85
CA GLY A 332 -15.22 3.67 19.01
C GLY A 332 -14.65 2.65 18.00
N VAL A 333 -15.31 2.45 16.87
CA VAL A 333 -14.77 1.61 15.78
C VAL A 333 -13.76 2.42 14.98
N MET A 334 -12.53 1.95 14.95
CA MET A 334 -11.49 2.49 14.07
C MET A 334 -11.77 2.11 12.62
N PHE A 335 -11.82 3.08 11.72
CA PHE A 335 -12.11 2.88 10.30
C PHE A 335 -11.14 3.63 9.38
N CYS A 336 -10.99 3.14 8.16
CA CYS A 336 -10.24 3.77 7.09
C CYS A 336 -11.13 3.92 5.85
N ASN A 337 -11.24 5.14 5.31
CA ASN A 337 -12.03 5.37 4.10
C ASN A 337 -11.18 5.16 2.85
N GLN A 338 -11.41 4.05 2.15
CA GLN A 338 -10.75 3.69 0.91
C GLN A 338 -11.69 3.70 -0.30
N ASN A 339 -12.86 4.33 -0.17
CA ASN A 339 -13.77 4.55 -1.28
C ASN A 339 -13.14 5.43 -2.35
N PHE A 340 -13.03 4.93 -3.57
CA PHE A 340 -12.35 5.63 -4.68
C PHE A 340 -10.92 6.10 -4.34
N ALA A 341 -10.21 5.37 -3.49
CA ALA A 341 -8.95 5.81 -2.91
C ALA A 341 -7.80 6.04 -3.92
N ASP A 342 -7.92 5.53 -5.14
CA ASP A 342 -7.03 5.81 -6.28
C ASP A 342 -7.51 6.95 -7.19
N TYR A 343 -8.52 7.71 -6.74
CA TYR A 343 -8.96 8.97 -7.37
C TYR A 343 -8.42 10.18 -6.59
N PRO A 344 -8.49 11.39 -7.16
CA PRO A 344 -8.06 12.58 -6.44
C PRO A 344 -8.93 12.91 -5.23
N HIS A 345 -8.32 13.00 -4.05
CA HIS A 345 -8.95 13.40 -2.80
C HIS A 345 -8.36 14.69 -2.25
N GLU A 346 -9.20 15.53 -1.64
CA GLU A 346 -8.73 16.75 -1.00
C GLU A 346 -8.03 16.46 0.34
N VAL A 347 -7.03 17.29 0.66
CA VAL A 347 -6.54 17.45 2.04
C VAL A 347 -7.16 18.72 2.61
N PRO A 348 -8.20 18.61 3.45
CA PRO A 348 -8.91 19.76 4.00
C PRO A 348 -8.03 20.57 4.97
N LYS A 349 -8.20 21.89 4.98
CA LYS A 349 -7.54 22.81 5.92
C LYS A 349 -8.40 23.02 7.18
N GLY A 350 -8.72 21.93 7.88
CA GLY A 350 -9.55 21.95 9.06
C GLY A 350 -10.12 20.58 9.37
N ARG A 351 -11.01 20.50 10.36
CA ARG A 351 -11.73 19.25 10.64
C ARG A 351 -12.65 18.87 9.50
N PHE A 352 -12.71 17.57 9.19
CA PHE A 352 -13.61 17.03 8.18
C PHE A 352 -14.10 15.63 8.61
N ASP A 353 -15.18 15.18 7.99
CA ASP A 353 -15.71 13.84 8.16
C ASP A 353 -14.99 12.87 7.21
N ALA A 354 -14.09 12.08 7.78
CA ALA A 354 -13.30 11.10 7.02
C ALA A 354 -14.18 10.03 6.36
N ALA A 355 -15.27 9.60 7.01
CA ALA A 355 -16.17 8.57 6.48
C ALA A 355 -16.97 9.07 5.27
N ALA A 356 -17.27 10.38 5.22
CA ALA A 356 -18.06 11.00 4.14
C ALA A 356 -17.21 11.51 2.98
N GLN A 357 -15.88 11.48 3.06
CA GLN A 357 -15.03 12.01 2.00
C GLN A 357 -15.22 11.22 0.70
N GLN A 358 -15.40 11.98 -0.40
CA GLN A 358 -15.58 11.46 -1.75
C GLN A 358 -14.47 11.98 -2.67
N PRO A 359 -14.22 11.34 -3.83
CA PRO A 359 -13.27 11.86 -4.81
C PRO A 359 -13.70 13.23 -5.31
N LYS A 360 -12.74 14.12 -5.51
CA LYS A 360 -13.01 15.47 -6.01
C LYS A 360 -13.39 15.49 -7.47
N TRP A 361 -12.78 14.62 -8.27
CA TRP A 361 -12.98 14.50 -9.71
C TRP A 361 -13.08 13.04 -10.12
N MET A 362 -13.81 12.81 -11.22
CA MET A 362 -13.98 11.49 -11.80
C MET A 362 -12.95 11.22 -12.89
N LEU A 363 -12.71 9.93 -13.18
CA LEU A 363 -11.79 9.49 -14.23
C LEU A 363 -12.43 9.66 -15.61
N LEU A 364 -11.81 10.46 -16.49
CA LEU A 364 -12.26 10.74 -17.84
C LEU A 364 -11.65 9.78 -18.88
N SER A 365 -10.50 9.17 -18.57
CA SER A 365 -9.71 8.39 -19.54
C SER A 365 -10.04 6.91 -19.62
N TYR A 366 -10.87 6.35 -18.73
CA TYR A 366 -11.12 4.91 -18.68
C TYR A 366 -11.64 4.37 -20.03
N ASN A 367 -10.91 3.39 -20.60
CA ASN A 367 -11.22 2.75 -21.89
C ASN A 367 -11.50 3.72 -23.05
N LYS A 368 -10.97 4.94 -23.01
CA LYS A 368 -11.03 5.88 -24.13
C LYS A 368 -10.08 5.40 -25.25
N LYS A 369 -10.31 5.96 -26.46
CA LYS A 369 -9.45 5.67 -27.60
C LYS A 369 -8.02 6.16 -27.33
N VAL A 370 -7.04 5.28 -27.53
CA VAL A 370 -5.62 5.59 -27.38
C VAL A 370 -4.90 5.35 -28.68
N THR A 371 -3.93 6.21 -28.97
CA THR A 371 -2.95 6.06 -30.06
C THR A 371 -1.55 6.27 -29.50
N ALA A 372 -0.56 5.68 -30.14
CA ALA A 372 0.84 5.80 -29.75
C ALA A 372 1.72 5.97 -30.97
N SER A 373 2.96 6.46 -30.76
CA SER A 373 3.98 6.58 -31.82
C SER A 373 4.45 5.23 -32.32
N SER A 374 4.55 4.25 -31.43
CA SER A 374 5.03 2.90 -31.67
C SER A 374 4.46 1.92 -30.62
N GLY A 375 4.83 0.67 -30.69
CA GLY A 375 4.42 -0.36 -29.75
C GLY A 375 3.00 -0.86 -29.96
N GLU A 376 2.67 -1.96 -29.29
CA GLU A 376 1.36 -2.61 -29.34
C GLU A 376 0.56 -2.32 -28.07
N HIS A 377 -0.77 -2.52 -28.14
CA HIS A 377 -1.67 -2.43 -26.98
C HIS A 377 -1.64 -1.12 -26.20
N PRO A 378 -1.73 0.06 -26.85
CA PRO A 378 -1.75 1.34 -26.14
C PRO A 378 -2.95 1.51 -25.19
N GLU A 379 -4.04 0.75 -25.39
CA GLU A 379 -5.22 0.72 -24.53
C GLU A 379 -4.93 0.23 -23.11
N LEU A 380 -3.83 -0.49 -22.88
CA LEU A 380 -3.40 -0.92 -21.54
C LEU A 380 -3.12 0.26 -20.61
N ALA A 381 -2.77 1.42 -21.16
CA ALA A 381 -2.51 2.62 -20.36
C ALA A 381 -3.79 3.31 -19.80
N VAL A 382 -4.98 2.83 -20.15
CA VAL A 382 -6.27 3.42 -19.71
C VAL A 382 -7.27 2.37 -19.19
N ASN A 383 -6.81 1.17 -18.84
CA ASN A 383 -7.65 0.05 -18.41
C ASN A 383 -7.79 -0.10 -16.88
N GLU A 384 -7.22 0.84 -16.12
CA GLU A 384 -7.22 0.85 -14.65
C GLU A 384 -6.58 -0.40 -14.00
N ASN A 385 -5.45 -0.81 -14.54
CA ASN A 385 -4.61 -1.87 -13.97
C ASN A 385 -3.12 -1.48 -14.02
N ILE A 386 -2.55 -1.06 -12.90
CA ILE A 386 -1.15 -0.63 -12.80
C ILE A 386 -0.14 -1.74 -13.14
N ARG A 387 -0.57 -3.01 -13.14
CA ARG A 387 0.28 -4.20 -13.35
C ARG A 387 0.47 -4.58 -14.82
N ASN A 388 -0.11 -3.86 -15.75
CA ASN A 388 0.15 -3.96 -17.18
C ASN A 388 0.38 -2.58 -17.78
N TRP A 389 0.97 -2.51 -18.95
CA TRP A 389 1.37 -1.24 -19.54
C TRP A 389 1.49 -1.31 -21.06
N TRP A 390 1.38 -0.15 -21.70
CA TRP A 390 1.89 0.07 -23.03
C TRP A 390 3.41 0.27 -22.98
N SER A 391 4.13 -0.26 -23.97
CA SER A 391 5.57 -0.09 -24.14
C SER A 391 5.89 0.47 -25.52
N ALA A 392 6.68 1.52 -25.61
CA ALA A 392 7.24 1.99 -26.88
C ALA A 392 8.23 0.97 -27.45
N ASP A 393 8.48 1.02 -28.77
CA ASP A 393 9.43 0.12 -29.44
C ASP A 393 10.89 0.55 -29.20
N THR A 394 11.12 1.84 -28.93
CA THR A 394 12.47 2.40 -28.76
C THR A 394 12.61 3.22 -27.49
N ALA A 395 13.86 3.40 -27.04
CA ALA A 395 14.19 4.30 -25.94
C ALA A 395 14.53 5.72 -26.41
N GLU A 396 14.35 6.01 -27.70
CA GLU A 396 14.65 7.32 -28.26
C GLU A 396 13.65 8.38 -27.77
N PRO A 397 14.11 9.59 -27.44
CA PRO A 397 13.21 10.68 -27.10
C PRO A 397 12.22 11.00 -28.22
N GLY A 398 10.97 11.29 -27.86
CA GLY A 398 9.91 11.62 -28.81
C GLY A 398 8.86 10.53 -29.00
N GLU A 399 9.03 9.35 -28.41
CA GLU A 399 7.96 8.36 -28.31
C GLU A 399 6.80 8.93 -27.49
N TRP A 400 5.56 8.67 -27.89
CA TRP A 400 4.38 9.26 -27.24
C TRP A 400 3.18 8.31 -27.17
N LEU A 401 2.33 8.57 -26.18
CA LEU A 401 1.03 7.93 -26.02
C LEU A 401 -0.04 9.03 -25.84
N CYS A 402 -1.13 8.95 -26.59
CA CYS A 402 -2.19 9.95 -26.65
C CYS A 402 -3.58 9.35 -26.39
N VAL A 403 -4.33 9.95 -25.47
CA VAL A 403 -5.73 9.64 -25.19
C VAL A 403 -6.64 10.65 -25.87
N ASP A 404 -7.65 10.18 -26.64
CA ASP A 404 -8.75 10.97 -27.16
C ASP A 404 -9.98 10.81 -26.25
N LEU A 405 -10.32 11.85 -25.50
CA LEU A 405 -11.50 11.88 -24.63
C LEU A 405 -12.84 11.88 -25.41
N GLY A 406 -12.77 11.96 -26.76
CA GLY A 406 -13.93 11.97 -27.66
C GLY A 406 -14.52 13.37 -27.89
N LYS A 407 -14.44 14.24 -26.92
CA LYS A 407 -14.83 15.66 -26.96
C LYS A 407 -13.98 16.48 -25.99
N ALA A 408 -14.07 17.79 -26.05
CA ALA A 408 -13.42 18.64 -25.06
C ALA A 408 -14.13 18.47 -23.69
N GLU A 409 -13.36 18.13 -22.68
CA GLU A 409 -13.81 17.97 -21.29
C GLU A 409 -13.08 18.96 -20.38
N ASP A 410 -13.62 19.16 -19.16
CA ASP A 410 -13.00 19.97 -18.10
C ASP A 410 -12.00 19.11 -17.33
N VAL A 411 -10.75 19.09 -17.79
CA VAL A 411 -9.66 18.34 -17.16
C VAL A 411 -9.12 19.10 -15.95
N ARG A 412 -9.03 18.43 -14.82
CA ARG A 412 -8.64 18.99 -13.52
C ARG A 412 -7.35 18.43 -12.97
N ALA A 413 -7.04 17.17 -13.27
CA ALA A 413 -5.78 16.56 -12.88
C ALA A 413 -5.37 15.47 -13.87
N ILE A 414 -4.06 15.22 -13.94
CA ILE A 414 -3.47 14.14 -14.73
C ILE A 414 -2.50 13.38 -13.84
N GLN A 415 -2.58 12.05 -13.86
CA GLN A 415 -1.60 11.17 -13.24
C GLN A 415 -0.94 10.32 -14.33
N VAL A 416 0.39 10.34 -14.37
CA VAL A 416 1.21 9.54 -15.29
C VAL A 416 1.93 8.47 -14.48
N ASN A 417 1.61 7.19 -14.72
CA ASN A 417 2.25 6.07 -14.06
C ASN A 417 3.21 5.39 -15.03
N ILE A 418 4.51 5.49 -14.73
CA ILE A 418 5.60 4.89 -15.49
C ILE A 418 5.92 3.54 -14.88
N ALA A 419 5.85 2.48 -15.69
CA ALA A 419 6.21 1.13 -15.29
C ALA A 419 7.70 0.87 -15.55
N ASP A 420 8.31 0.10 -14.66
CA ASP A 420 9.61 -0.51 -14.85
C ASP A 420 9.41 -1.95 -15.34
N GLU A 421 10.30 -2.47 -16.21
CA GLU A 421 10.23 -3.86 -16.64
C GLU A 421 11.62 -4.45 -16.77
N ALA A 422 11.88 -5.49 -15.99
CA ALA A 422 13.07 -6.34 -16.07
C ALA A 422 14.40 -5.54 -16.13
N LEU A 423 14.47 -4.41 -15.43
CA LEU A 423 15.67 -3.58 -15.39
C LEU A 423 16.80 -4.32 -14.68
N SER A 424 17.98 -4.33 -15.29
CA SER A 424 19.19 -4.97 -14.76
C SER A 424 20.43 -4.07 -14.92
N PRO A 425 20.42 -2.85 -14.34
CA PRO A 425 21.56 -1.95 -14.40
C PRO A 425 22.73 -2.46 -13.58
N GLU A 426 23.85 -1.71 -13.59
CA GLU A 426 24.96 -1.98 -12.69
C GLU A 426 24.53 -1.90 -11.23
N PHE A 427 25.10 -2.77 -10.41
CA PHE A 427 24.78 -2.84 -8.99
C PHE A 427 25.45 -1.66 -8.26
N PRO A 428 24.72 -0.89 -7.42
CA PRO A 428 25.32 0.20 -6.66
C PRO A 428 26.47 -0.28 -5.75
N PRO A 429 27.32 0.63 -5.23
CA PRO A 429 28.41 0.32 -4.30
C PRO A 429 27.94 -0.47 -3.07
N GLU A 430 28.85 -1.24 -2.45
CA GLU A 430 28.52 -2.10 -1.29
C GLU A 430 28.07 -1.33 -0.07
N GLU A 431 28.57 -0.12 0.13
CA GLU A 431 28.13 0.77 1.20
C GLU A 431 26.64 1.15 1.12
N TYR A 432 26.00 0.94 -0.02
CA TYR A 432 24.57 1.17 -0.25
C TYR A 432 23.75 -0.11 -0.09
N GLY A 433 24.31 -1.11 0.56
CA GLY A 433 23.70 -2.42 0.78
C GLY A 433 23.01 -2.58 2.13
N SER A 434 22.00 -3.44 2.18
CA SER A 434 21.43 -3.98 3.42
C SER A 434 22.44 -4.89 4.14
N ASP A 435 22.18 -5.20 5.40
CA ASP A 435 23.01 -6.12 6.20
C ASP A 435 23.22 -7.49 5.53
N ARG A 436 22.34 -7.90 4.61
CA ARG A 436 22.47 -9.16 3.85
C ARG A 436 23.39 -9.07 2.64
N GLY A 437 23.63 -7.86 2.14
CA GLY A 437 24.39 -7.63 0.90
C GLY A 437 23.70 -8.10 -0.39
N ASP A 438 22.48 -8.65 -0.30
CA ASP A 438 21.69 -9.10 -1.47
C ASP A 438 20.83 -7.99 -2.07
N ARG A 439 20.72 -6.86 -1.38
CA ARG A 439 19.94 -5.70 -1.76
C ARG A 439 20.77 -4.43 -1.60
N ARG A 440 20.65 -3.52 -2.57
CA ARG A 440 21.27 -2.18 -2.53
C ARG A 440 20.29 -1.13 -3.01
N ILE A 441 20.44 0.10 -2.54
CA ILE A 441 19.60 1.23 -2.93
C ILE A 441 20.38 2.14 -3.87
N GLU A 442 19.73 2.61 -4.93
CA GLU A 442 20.25 3.66 -5.78
C GLU A 442 20.13 5.02 -5.08
N LEU A 443 21.24 5.60 -4.69
CA LEU A 443 21.28 6.93 -4.07
C LEU A 443 21.38 8.06 -5.12
N GLU A 444 21.94 7.78 -6.29
CA GLU A 444 22.00 8.76 -7.35
C GLU A 444 20.61 8.98 -7.96
N PRO A 445 20.16 10.24 -8.09
CA PRO A 445 18.84 10.54 -8.63
C PRO A 445 18.63 10.00 -10.04
N GLN A 446 17.62 9.17 -10.24
CA GLN A 446 17.24 8.62 -11.54
C GLN A 446 16.05 9.40 -12.11
N LEU A 447 16.36 10.42 -12.94
CA LEU A 447 15.35 11.35 -13.43
C LEU A 447 14.53 10.74 -14.58
N SER A 448 13.23 10.92 -14.50
CA SER A 448 12.28 10.70 -15.60
C SER A 448 12.06 12.01 -16.33
N HIS A 449 12.35 12.05 -17.65
CA HIS A 449 12.07 13.20 -18.50
C HIS A 449 10.89 12.90 -19.42
N TYR A 450 9.87 13.72 -19.39
CA TYR A 450 8.74 13.68 -20.32
C TYR A 450 7.99 15.01 -20.33
N THR A 451 7.16 15.22 -21.34
CA THR A 451 6.18 16.32 -21.37
C THR A 451 4.76 15.78 -21.32
N ILE A 452 3.86 16.58 -20.74
CA ILE A 452 2.42 16.39 -20.86
C ILE A 452 1.90 17.50 -21.75
N GLU A 453 1.16 17.12 -22.78
CA GLU A 453 0.66 18.05 -23.77
C GLU A 453 -0.83 17.88 -24.00
N THR A 454 -1.50 18.95 -24.38
CA THR A 454 -2.94 18.97 -24.67
C THR A 454 -3.22 19.54 -26.06
N SER A 455 -4.34 19.10 -26.65
CA SER A 455 -4.84 19.61 -27.90
C SER A 455 -6.38 19.55 -27.97
N HIS A 456 -6.97 20.44 -28.78
CA HIS A 456 -8.40 20.38 -29.13
C HIS A 456 -8.64 19.63 -30.45
N ASP A 457 -7.71 19.67 -31.37
CA ASP A 457 -7.84 19.15 -32.75
C ASP A 457 -6.92 17.95 -33.05
N GLY A 458 -5.97 17.63 -32.16
CA GLY A 458 -4.97 16.60 -32.35
C GLY A 458 -3.79 17.03 -33.24
N GLU A 459 -3.78 18.26 -33.74
CA GLU A 459 -2.75 18.82 -34.63
C GLU A 459 -1.89 19.86 -33.93
N LYS A 460 -2.52 20.77 -33.17
CA LYS A 460 -1.85 21.84 -32.43
C LYS A 460 -1.75 21.47 -30.95
N TRP A 461 -0.53 21.38 -30.47
CA TRP A 461 -0.22 20.96 -29.12
C TRP A 461 0.26 22.09 -28.24
N ILE A 462 -0.16 22.09 -27.00
CA ILE A 462 0.26 23.01 -25.95
C ILE A 462 0.88 22.17 -24.84
N ILE A 463 2.11 22.49 -24.46
CA ILE A 463 2.79 21.85 -23.34
C ILE A 463 2.15 22.35 -22.04
N LEU A 464 1.70 21.41 -21.21
CA LEU A 464 1.19 21.67 -19.87
C LEU A 464 2.29 21.52 -18.82
N GLU A 465 3.08 20.47 -18.94
CA GLU A 465 4.17 20.14 -18.00
C GLU A 465 5.44 19.73 -18.76
N GLU A 466 6.59 20.23 -18.30
CA GLU A 466 7.91 19.71 -18.63
C GLU A 466 8.50 19.08 -17.39
N VAL A 467 8.66 17.76 -17.41
CA VAL A 467 9.06 16.97 -16.24
C VAL A 467 10.51 16.53 -16.37
N ALA A 468 11.29 16.79 -15.32
CA ALA A 468 12.69 16.36 -15.19
C ALA A 468 12.98 16.10 -13.69
N ARG A 469 12.40 15.02 -13.13
CA ARG A 469 12.54 14.68 -11.72
C ARG A 469 12.43 13.18 -11.49
N GLU A 470 12.82 12.74 -10.32
CA GLU A 470 12.51 11.39 -9.88
C GLU A 470 11.00 11.26 -9.66
N CYS A 471 10.33 10.49 -10.49
CA CYS A 471 8.94 10.15 -10.32
C CYS A 471 8.57 8.88 -11.08
N SER A 472 7.64 8.13 -10.52
CA SER A 472 6.97 7.01 -11.19
C SER A 472 5.46 7.23 -11.31
N ASN A 473 4.91 8.07 -10.45
CA ASN A 473 3.47 8.31 -10.32
C ASN A 473 3.21 9.82 -10.30
N GLY A 474 3.68 10.52 -11.35
CA GLY A 474 3.59 11.99 -11.44
C GLY A 474 2.13 12.46 -11.41
N TYR A 475 1.76 13.31 -10.45
CA TYR A 475 0.42 13.85 -10.30
C TYR A 475 0.41 15.37 -10.43
N TYR A 476 -0.38 15.88 -11.38
CA TYR A 476 -0.45 17.29 -11.79
C TYR A 476 -1.88 17.80 -11.68
N GLU A 477 -2.09 18.83 -10.85
CA GLU A 477 -3.40 19.43 -10.59
C GLU A 477 -3.53 20.78 -11.30
N TYR A 478 -4.63 20.97 -12.03
CA TYR A 478 -5.00 22.19 -12.73
C TYR A 478 -6.22 22.84 -12.07
N THR A 479 -5.97 23.68 -11.09
CA THR A 479 -7.02 24.27 -10.22
C THR A 479 -8.11 25.00 -11.00
N ASN A 480 -7.74 25.70 -12.08
CA ASN A 480 -8.70 26.43 -12.94
C ASN A 480 -9.35 25.55 -14.01
N GLY A 481 -8.91 24.29 -14.14
CA GLY A 481 -9.31 23.40 -15.21
C GLY A 481 -8.69 23.76 -16.56
N ILE A 482 -8.64 22.76 -17.43
CA ILE A 482 -8.17 22.86 -18.80
C ILE A 482 -9.23 22.24 -19.69
N SER A 483 -9.72 23.00 -20.68
CA SER A 483 -10.58 22.42 -21.71
C SER A 483 -9.71 21.68 -22.72
N ALA A 484 -9.86 20.34 -22.80
CA ALA A 484 -9.03 19.50 -23.66
C ALA A 484 -9.82 18.30 -24.20
N ARG A 485 -9.55 17.92 -25.45
CA ARG A 485 -9.99 16.65 -26.02
C ARG A 485 -8.87 15.62 -26.04
N PHE A 486 -7.68 16.02 -26.40
CA PHE A 486 -6.53 15.14 -26.50
C PHE A 486 -5.52 15.47 -25.41
N ILE A 487 -5.03 14.44 -24.74
CA ILE A 487 -3.91 14.53 -23.79
C ILE A 487 -2.88 13.52 -24.22
N ARG A 488 -1.61 13.96 -24.37
CA ARG A 488 -0.52 13.02 -24.63
C ARG A 488 0.65 13.21 -23.69
N VAL A 489 1.38 12.14 -23.49
CA VAL A 489 2.68 12.12 -22.83
C VAL A 489 3.73 11.83 -23.89
N VAL A 490 4.76 12.66 -23.94
CA VAL A 490 5.90 12.50 -24.87
C VAL A 490 7.15 12.20 -24.05
N GLY A 491 7.76 11.05 -24.28
CA GLY A 491 8.94 10.58 -23.56
C GLY A 491 10.20 11.33 -23.95
N GLY A 492 10.99 11.63 -22.93
CA GLY A 492 12.38 12.03 -23.04
C GLY A 492 13.29 10.89 -22.57
N LYS A 493 14.35 11.23 -21.86
CA LYS A 493 15.26 10.23 -21.26
C LYS A 493 14.64 9.67 -19.99
N LEU A 494 14.53 8.34 -19.88
CA LEU A 494 14.07 7.64 -18.69
C LEU A 494 15.22 6.98 -17.94
N PRO A 495 15.02 6.63 -16.64
CA PRO A 495 16.03 5.96 -15.82
C PRO A 495 16.65 4.76 -16.54
N TYR A 496 17.97 4.60 -16.42
CA TYR A 496 18.76 3.52 -17.04
C TYR A 496 18.59 3.37 -18.55
N GLY A 497 18.08 4.40 -19.25
CA GLY A 497 17.85 4.36 -20.69
C GLY A 497 16.77 3.38 -21.14
N GLN A 498 15.83 3.07 -20.27
CA GLN A 498 14.71 2.17 -20.60
C GLN A 498 13.75 2.80 -21.62
N VAL A 499 13.02 1.96 -22.34
CA VAL A 499 11.93 2.40 -23.22
C VAL A 499 10.79 3.01 -22.37
N MET A 500 10.01 3.89 -22.98
CA MET A 500 8.85 4.47 -22.31
C MET A 500 7.76 3.41 -22.11
N ARG A 501 7.35 3.21 -20.85
CA ARG A 501 6.25 2.31 -20.48
C ARG A 501 5.26 3.06 -19.62
N ILE A 502 3.98 3.02 -20.00
CA ILE A 502 2.91 3.69 -19.25
C ILE A 502 1.86 2.66 -18.83
N SER A 503 1.76 2.45 -17.52
CA SER A 503 0.72 1.62 -16.91
C SER A 503 -0.55 2.40 -16.56
N GLY A 504 -0.50 3.74 -16.60
CA GLY A 504 -1.67 4.58 -16.39
C GLY A 504 -1.45 6.01 -16.86
N LEU A 505 -2.18 6.43 -17.90
CA LEU A 505 -2.40 7.83 -18.23
C LEU A 505 -3.81 8.19 -17.78
N ARG A 506 -3.91 8.57 -16.51
CA ARG A 506 -5.16 8.80 -15.81
C ARG A 506 -5.50 10.28 -15.83
N ILE A 507 -6.60 10.61 -16.48
CA ILE A 507 -7.07 12.00 -16.69
C ILE A 507 -8.34 12.17 -15.87
N PHE A 508 -8.33 13.10 -14.93
CA PHE A 508 -9.44 13.36 -14.02
C PHE A 508 -10.06 14.72 -14.28
N GLY A 509 -11.38 14.81 -14.06
CA GLY A 509 -12.09 16.06 -14.23
C GLY A 509 -13.60 15.92 -14.02
N ASN A 510 -14.32 16.84 -14.64
CA ASN A 510 -15.78 16.88 -14.59
C ASN A 510 -16.32 16.47 -15.96
N GLY A 511 -16.92 15.30 -16.04
CA GLY A 511 -17.63 14.88 -17.24
C GLY A 511 -18.86 15.75 -17.51
N SER A 512 -19.22 15.91 -18.78
CA SER A 512 -20.32 16.79 -19.22
C SER A 512 -21.59 16.01 -19.62
N GLY A 513 -21.69 14.72 -19.23
CA GLY A 513 -22.82 13.85 -19.53
C GLY A 513 -23.69 13.53 -18.31
N GLU A 514 -24.46 12.45 -18.40
CA GLU A 514 -25.32 11.96 -17.32
C GLU A 514 -24.62 10.87 -16.50
N LYS A 515 -24.92 10.82 -15.21
CA LYS A 515 -24.53 9.71 -14.35
C LYS A 515 -25.20 8.42 -14.82
N CYS A 516 -24.57 7.28 -14.55
CA CYS A 516 -25.18 5.98 -14.80
C CYS A 516 -26.33 5.68 -13.80
N ALA A 517 -27.16 4.70 -14.14
CA ALA A 517 -28.24 4.25 -13.25
C ALA A 517 -27.70 3.53 -12.02
N ALA A 518 -28.46 3.53 -10.92
CA ALA A 518 -28.11 2.78 -9.70
C ALA A 518 -28.06 1.28 -9.97
N ALA A 519 -27.10 0.60 -9.35
CA ALA A 519 -26.96 -0.85 -9.44
C ALA A 519 -28.13 -1.59 -8.79
N GLN A 520 -28.63 -2.62 -9.46
CA GLN A 520 -29.58 -3.58 -8.89
C GLN A 520 -28.80 -4.81 -8.44
N ALA A 521 -28.32 -4.79 -7.21
CA ALA A 521 -27.42 -5.77 -6.65
C ALA A 521 -28.13 -6.91 -5.91
N LYS A 522 -27.43 -8.06 -5.83
CA LYS A 522 -27.70 -9.19 -4.95
C LYS A 522 -26.41 -9.53 -4.22
N ALA A 523 -26.53 -10.09 -3.01
CA ALA A 523 -25.39 -10.52 -2.22
C ALA A 523 -25.73 -11.83 -1.51
N GLU A 524 -24.98 -12.88 -1.80
CA GLU A 524 -25.18 -14.23 -1.30
C GLU A 524 -23.93 -14.72 -0.58
N ARG A 525 -24.07 -15.23 0.65
CA ARG A 525 -22.99 -15.86 1.39
C ARG A 525 -22.65 -17.21 0.76
N ILE A 526 -21.40 -17.39 0.32
CA ILE A 526 -20.93 -18.64 -0.28
C ILE A 526 -20.50 -19.63 0.81
N ASN A 527 -19.79 -19.12 1.80
CA ASN A 527 -19.30 -19.86 2.97
C ASN A 527 -19.03 -18.89 4.13
N ASP A 528 -18.42 -19.39 5.21
CA ASP A 528 -18.15 -18.59 6.42
C ASP A 528 -17.31 -17.32 6.16
N LEU A 529 -16.47 -17.31 5.13
CA LEU A 529 -15.48 -16.26 4.86
C LEU A 529 -15.70 -15.52 3.55
N GLU A 530 -16.68 -15.92 2.73
CA GLU A 530 -16.85 -15.41 1.37
C GLU A 530 -18.32 -15.11 1.05
N ALA A 531 -18.52 -14.08 0.23
CA ALA A 531 -19.82 -13.76 -0.36
C ALA A 531 -19.67 -13.36 -1.83
N LEU A 532 -20.65 -13.73 -2.65
CA LEU A 532 -20.77 -13.24 -4.02
C LEU A 532 -21.70 -12.03 -4.04
N VAL A 533 -21.21 -10.92 -4.56
CA VAL A 533 -22.01 -9.73 -4.85
C VAL A 533 -22.09 -9.58 -6.36
N SER A 534 -23.30 -9.53 -6.90
CA SER A 534 -23.53 -9.40 -8.34
C SER A 534 -24.61 -8.36 -8.65
N TRP A 535 -24.57 -7.80 -9.84
CA TRP A 535 -25.52 -6.80 -10.32
C TRP A 535 -25.80 -6.94 -11.80
N LYS A 536 -26.89 -6.37 -12.26
CA LYS A 536 -27.19 -6.35 -13.68
C LYS A 536 -26.31 -5.33 -14.41
N HIS A 537 -26.03 -5.61 -15.69
CA HIS A 537 -25.33 -4.66 -16.55
C HIS A 537 -25.92 -3.26 -16.48
N ILE A 538 -25.06 -2.27 -16.27
CA ILE A 538 -25.42 -0.87 -16.12
C ILE A 538 -24.87 -0.11 -17.33
N LYS A 539 -25.77 0.37 -18.17
CA LYS A 539 -25.38 1.13 -19.36
C LYS A 539 -24.57 2.38 -18.98
N ASN A 540 -23.47 2.59 -19.68
CA ASN A 540 -22.52 3.70 -19.49
C ASN A 540 -21.81 3.74 -18.11
N ALA A 541 -21.87 2.69 -17.31
CA ALA A 541 -21.02 2.59 -16.13
C ALA A 541 -19.58 2.25 -16.55
N GLN A 542 -18.61 2.91 -15.93
CA GLN A 542 -17.19 2.54 -16.01
C GLN A 542 -16.88 1.38 -15.05
N GLY A 543 -17.58 1.33 -13.92
CA GLY A 543 -17.42 0.31 -12.91
C GLY A 543 -18.40 0.47 -11.76
N CYS A 544 -18.20 -0.34 -10.73
CA CYS A 544 -18.92 -0.26 -9.48
C CYS A 544 -17.92 -0.27 -8.29
N ASN A 545 -18.23 0.53 -7.26
CA ASN A 545 -17.55 0.44 -5.98
C ASN A 545 -18.47 -0.27 -4.99
N VAL A 546 -18.08 -1.46 -4.56
CA VAL A 546 -18.83 -2.28 -3.61
C VAL A 546 -18.39 -1.92 -2.21
N ARG A 547 -19.20 -1.12 -1.50
CA ARG A 547 -18.98 -0.86 -0.07
C ARG A 547 -19.65 -1.95 0.75
N TYR A 548 -18.98 -2.41 1.79
CA TYR A 548 -19.52 -3.43 2.69
C TYR A 548 -19.09 -3.22 4.13
N GLY A 549 -19.82 -3.81 5.05
CA GLY A 549 -19.53 -3.67 6.47
C GLY A 549 -20.58 -4.35 7.35
N ILE A 550 -20.45 -4.15 8.66
CA ILE A 550 -21.16 -4.91 9.69
C ILE A 550 -22.56 -4.35 10.02
N ALA A 551 -22.87 -3.15 9.54
CA ALA A 551 -24.16 -2.49 9.71
C ALA A 551 -24.44 -1.56 8.53
N PRO A 552 -25.71 -1.16 8.29
CA PRO A 552 -26.06 -0.26 7.20
C PRO A 552 -25.35 1.10 7.22
N ASP A 553 -25.01 1.60 8.39
CA ASP A 553 -24.28 2.86 8.65
C ASP A 553 -22.76 2.64 8.87
N LYS A 554 -22.25 1.41 8.77
CA LYS A 554 -20.85 1.04 8.97
C LYS A 554 -20.30 0.25 7.78
N LEU A 555 -20.45 0.79 6.58
CA LEU A 555 -19.90 0.22 5.33
C LEU A 555 -18.48 0.76 5.09
N TYR A 556 -17.55 0.45 5.98
CA TYR A 556 -16.21 1.03 5.97
C TYR A 556 -15.23 0.36 5.00
N MET A 557 -15.52 -0.85 4.55
CA MET A 557 -14.70 -1.57 3.57
C MET A 557 -15.21 -1.33 2.16
N SER A 558 -14.32 -1.36 1.17
CA SER A 558 -14.71 -1.21 -0.22
C SER A 558 -13.91 -2.11 -1.17
N TRP A 559 -14.55 -2.45 -2.28
CA TRP A 559 -13.93 -3.19 -3.39
C TRP A 559 -14.37 -2.57 -4.71
N MET A 560 -13.44 -1.89 -5.39
CA MET A 560 -13.71 -1.28 -6.68
C MET A 560 -13.55 -2.32 -7.80
N VAL A 561 -14.53 -2.34 -8.72
CA VAL A 561 -14.62 -3.32 -9.79
C VAL A 561 -14.79 -2.61 -11.13
N TYR A 562 -13.91 -2.92 -12.09
CA TYR A 562 -13.99 -2.51 -13.47
C TYR A 562 -14.28 -3.71 -14.37
N GLY A 563 -15.08 -3.51 -15.41
CA GLY A 563 -15.28 -4.51 -16.48
C GLY A 563 -15.92 -5.83 -16.08
N ALA A 564 -16.53 -5.93 -14.88
CA ALA A 564 -17.27 -7.09 -14.42
C ALA A 564 -18.59 -6.69 -13.75
N GLU A 565 -19.51 -7.63 -13.65
CA GLU A 565 -20.86 -7.46 -13.09
C GLU A 565 -21.00 -8.24 -11.76
N GLU A 566 -19.89 -8.69 -11.21
CA GLU A 566 -19.83 -9.39 -9.93
C GLU A 566 -18.45 -9.28 -9.28
N VAL A 567 -18.41 -9.49 -7.98
CA VAL A 567 -17.19 -9.67 -7.20
C VAL A 567 -17.40 -10.67 -6.09
N LYS A 568 -16.40 -11.50 -5.86
CA LYS A 568 -16.35 -12.38 -4.70
C LYS A 568 -15.59 -11.67 -3.57
N LEU A 569 -16.32 -11.25 -2.53
CA LEU A 569 -15.74 -10.74 -1.30
C LEU A 569 -15.15 -11.92 -0.52
N THR A 570 -13.85 -11.92 -0.30
CA THR A 570 -13.11 -13.03 0.34
C THR A 570 -12.56 -12.65 1.71
N THR A 571 -12.88 -11.47 2.19
CA THR A 571 -12.30 -10.83 3.38
C THR A 571 -13.23 -10.84 4.59
N LEU A 572 -14.27 -11.70 4.59
CA LEU A 572 -15.28 -11.70 5.62
C LEU A 572 -14.82 -12.45 6.88
N ILE A 573 -15.44 -12.12 8.02
CA ILE A 573 -15.22 -12.78 9.31
C ILE A 573 -16.28 -13.84 9.51
N LYS A 574 -15.87 -15.00 10.01
CA LYS A 574 -16.76 -16.11 10.35
C LYS A 574 -17.80 -15.72 11.39
N GLY A 575 -19.06 -16.04 11.11
CA GLY A 575 -20.18 -15.75 12.01
C GLY A 575 -20.60 -14.30 12.08
N GLN A 576 -19.95 -13.38 11.36
CA GLN A 576 -20.31 -11.97 11.30
C GLN A 576 -21.34 -11.70 10.21
N GLU A 577 -22.38 -10.93 10.51
CA GLU A 577 -23.33 -10.41 9.53
C GLU A 577 -22.72 -9.27 8.71
N TYR A 578 -23.12 -9.17 7.43
CA TYR A 578 -22.65 -8.11 6.55
C TYR A 578 -23.78 -7.47 5.75
N TYR A 579 -23.56 -6.19 5.42
CA TYR A 579 -24.37 -5.39 4.53
C TYR A 579 -23.49 -4.89 3.40
N VAL A 580 -24.08 -4.73 2.21
CA VAL A 580 -23.36 -4.22 1.03
C VAL A 580 -24.17 -3.14 0.33
N CYS A 581 -23.47 -2.22 -0.31
CA CYS A 581 -24.00 -1.21 -1.22
C CYS A 581 -23.13 -1.18 -2.47
N VAL A 582 -23.73 -1.28 -3.64
CA VAL A 582 -23.02 -1.25 -4.92
C VAL A 582 -23.24 0.11 -5.56
N ASP A 583 -22.25 1.00 -5.46
CA ASP A 583 -22.28 2.32 -6.06
C ASP A 583 -21.75 2.24 -7.49
N SER A 584 -22.60 2.51 -8.47
CA SER A 584 -22.17 2.59 -9.86
C SER A 584 -21.56 3.95 -10.16
N PHE A 585 -20.60 4.02 -11.07
CA PHE A 585 -19.96 5.27 -11.43
C PHE A 585 -19.55 5.34 -12.90
N ASN A 586 -19.45 6.57 -13.39
CA ASN A 586 -18.86 6.93 -14.67
C ASN A 586 -18.13 8.27 -14.58
N GLU A 587 -17.65 8.78 -15.70
CA GLU A 587 -16.96 10.08 -15.80
C GLU A 587 -17.81 11.29 -15.33
N ASN A 588 -19.13 11.12 -15.16
CA ASN A 588 -20.06 12.17 -14.77
C ASN A 588 -20.44 12.10 -13.28
N GLY A 589 -19.96 11.10 -12.56
CA GLY A 589 -20.14 10.98 -11.12
C GLY A 589 -20.58 9.60 -10.62
N ILE A 590 -20.86 9.55 -9.34
CA ILE A 590 -21.25 8.35 -8.59
C ILE A 590 -22.75 8.34 -8.40
N THR A 591 -23.37 7.16 -8.57
CA THR A 591 -24.78 6.89 -8.27
C THR A 591 -24.86 5.83 -7.18
N PRO A 592 -25.25 6.20 -5.95
CA PRO A 592 -25.34 5.24 -4.85
C PRO A 592 -26.36 4.15 -5.11
N GLY A 593 -26.02 2.92 -4.73
CA GLY A 593 -26.93 1.78 -4.72
C GLY A 593 -27.83 1.72 -3.50
N GLN A 594 -28.63 0.66 -3.42
CA GLN A 594 -29.37 0.32 -2.19
C GLN A 594 -28.50 -0.53 -1.28
N ILE A 595 -28.62 -0.29 0.04
CA ILE A 595 -27.98 -1.13 1.02
C ILE A 595 -28.81 -2.41 1.17
N ILE A 596 -28.18 -3.56 1.03
CA ILE A 596 -28.81 -4.87 1.17
C ILE A 596 -28.02 -5.72 2.16
N LYS A 597 -28.70 -6.64 2.84
CA LYS A 597 -28.05 -7.63 3.70
C LYS A 597 -27.47 -8.77 2.85
N VAL A 598 -26.31 -9.26 3.23
CA VAL A 598 -25.72 -10.49 2.68
C VAL A 598 -26.47 -11.67 3.28
N VAL A 599 -27.10 -12.50 2.46
CA VAL A 599 -27.96 -13.63 2.87
C VAL A 599 -27.35 -14.99 2.57
#